data_7cbfe131b720330da3372dec089e2fde
#
_entry.id   7cbfe131b720330da3372dec089e2fde
#
_cell.length_a   1.000
_cell.length_b   1.000
_cell.length_c   1.000
_cell.angle_alpha   90.00
_cell.angle_beta   90.00
_cell.angle_gamma   90.00
#
_symmetry.space_group_name_H-M   'P 1'
#
loop_
_entity.id
_entity.type
_entity.pdbx_description
1 polymer ?
#
loop_
_entity_poly.entity_id
_entity_poly.type
_entity_poly.pdbx_seq_one_letter_code
_entity_poly.pdbx_strand_id
1 'polypeptide(L)'
;MEKLGKYELAGSLTNQNAGYSVWGFGKKNGKDYFIKQFVEQKYPANDTVSSPERLAKKIKACERFEQRKKALYQMLNENSDGNAVRVEEFFRIESKYYISMRKIESLHWDFTDVAKLPSGEIRRLCAIIAHGVASLHKGRMIHADLKPDNVLFMKTDAGYTTAKIIDFDSGFLETDPPGPGETIVGDFHYFSPEACRSIWGEEVELTCKMDIFALGVLFHQYFTSELPGFNTDESTYSGEAAAKGEVLAVSDKLPNDIRELLKQMLNNDPTQRPTAMEVFNSLRGIVPSVTPETHNVVHNDDTPAHDDVVVHSPVIEASTTSSNPFFRPGDL
;
A
#
# COMPACT_ATOMS: atom_id res chain seq x y z
N MET A 1 -18.45 18.06 -22.63
CA MET A 1 -17.71 17.34 -21.56
C MET A 1 -16.84 18.36 -20.82
N GLU A 2 -16.84 18.29 -19.50
CA GLU A 2 -16.02 19.16 -18.66
C GLU A 2 -14.53 18.79 -18.83
N LYS A 3 -13.64 19.79 -18.93
CA LYS A 3 -12.20 19.57 -19.08
C LYS A 3 -11.48 19.84 -17.77
N LEU A 4 -10.61 18.92 -17.39
CA LEU A 4 -9.69 19.08 -16.29
C LEU A 4 -8.25 18.99 -16.82
N GLY A 5 -7.66 20.14 -17.14
CA GLY A 5 -6.37 20.19 -17.81
C GLY A 5 -6.38 19.45 -19.14
N LYS A 6 -5.63 18.35 -19.23
CA LYS A 6 -5.51 17.50 -20.43
C LYS A 6 -6.57 16.39 -20.50
N TYR A 7 -7.44 16.27 -19.48
CA TYR A 7 -8.43 15.21 -19.35
C TYR A 7 -9.83 15.71 -19.69
N GLU A 8 -10.57 14.92 -20.43
CA GLU A 8 -12.01 15.09 -20.66
C GLU A 8 -12.74 14.23 -19.63
N LEU A 9 -13.43 14.87 -18.67
CA LEU A 9 -14.11 14.15 -17.61
C LEU A 9 -15.34 13.40 -18.15
N ALA A 10 -15.53 12.16 -17.68
CA ALA A 10 -16.69 11.35 -18.02
C ALA A 10 -17.96 11.79 -17.25
N GLY A 11 -17.80 12.58 -16.19
CA GLY A 11 -18.83 13.16 -15.34
C GLY A 11 -18.19 14.10 -14.33
N SER A 12 -19.00 14.67 -13.44
CA SER A 12 -18.45 15.49 -12.34
C SER A 12 -17.66 14.62 -11.37
N LEU A 13 -16.61 15.21 -10.76
CA LEU A 13 -15.90 14.55 -9.69
C LEU A 13 -16.84 14.37 -8.48
N THR A 14 -16.72 13.22 -7.80
CA THR A 14 -17.55 12.85 -6.64
C THR A 14 -16.69 12.60 -5.40
N ASN A 15 -17.29 12.72 -4.22
CA ASN A 15 -16.70 12.35 -2.94
C ASN A 15 -17.26 11.03 -2.38
N GLN A 16 -18.10 10.32 -3.14
CA GLN A 16 -18.65 9.04 -2.70
C GLN A 16 -17.53 8.03 -2.46
N ASN A 17 -17.53 7.39 -1.30
CA ASN A 17 -16.56 6.37 -0.86
C ASN A 17 -15.09 6.82 -0.96
N ALA A 18 -14.83 8.12 -0.82
CA ALA A 18 -13.51 8.70 -1.07
C ALA A 18 -12.82 9.28 0.18
N GLY A 19 -13.43 9.14 1.36
CA GLY A 19 -12.90 9.74 2.58
C GLY A 19 -12.68 11.25 2.40
N TYR A 20 -11.43 11.69 2.50
CA TYR A 20 -11.01 13.08 2.32
C TYR A 20 -10.57 13.44 0.88
N SER A 21 -11.05 12.71 -0.11
CA SER A 21 -10.69 12.93 -1.52
C SER A 21 -11.92 13.17 -2.37
N VAL A 22 -11.70 13.70 -3.57
CA VAL A 22 -12.71 13.80 -4.63
C VAL A 22 -12.13 13.13 -5.87
N TRP A 23 -12.91 12.31 -6.55
CA TRP A 23 -12.41 11.50 -7.65
C TRP A 23 -13.39 11.41 -8.80
N GLY A 24 -12.91 10.95 -9.93
CA GLY A 24 -13.73 10.67 -11.12
C GLY A 24 -12.94 10.01 -12.21
N PHE A 25 -13.61 9.79 -13.33
CA PHE A 25 -12.97 9.23 -14.52
C PHE A 25 -12.86 10.28 -15.61
N GLY A 26 -11.82 10.14 -16.43
CA GLY A 26 -11.60 11.00 -17.58
C GLY A 26 -10.85 10.29 -18.67
N LYS A 27 -10.84 10.88 -19.86
CA LYS A 27 -10.10 10.39 -21.03
C LYS A 27 -9.00 11.34 -21.41
N LYS A 28 -7.86 10.78 -21.84
CA LYS A 28 -6.75 11.50 -22.43
C LYS A 28 -6.17 10.65 -23.55
N ASN A 29 -6.09 11.18 -24.76
CA ASN A 29 -5.60 10.47 -25.94
C ASN A 29 -6.28 9.09 -26.15
N GLY A 30 -7.60 9.03 -25.99
CA GLY A 30 -8.38 7.80 -26.16
C GLY A 30 -8.26 6.76 -25.06
N LYS A 31 -7.50 7.04 -23.99
CA LYS A 31 -7.28 6.13 -22.86
C LYS A 31 -8.01 6.60 -21.62
N ASP A 32 -8.53 5.65 -20.84
CA ASP A 32 -9.29 5.93 -19.61
C ASP A 32 -8.38 6.06 -18.39
N TYR A 33 -8.69 7.06 -17.54
CA TYR A 33 -7.95 7.40 -16.35
C TYR A 33 -8.88 7.53 -15.14
N PHE A 34 -8.41 7.12 -14.00
CA PHE A 34 -8.90 7.53 -12.70
C PHE A 34 -8.18 8.81 -12.31
N ILE A 35 -8.93 9.81 -11.85
CA ILE A 35 -8.41 11.12 -11.44
C ILE A 35 -8.86 11.38 -10.02
N LYS A 36 -7.91 11.70 -9.14
CA LYS A 36 -8.17 12.00 -7.73
C LYS A 36 -7.70 13.41 -7.41
N GLN A 37 -8.54 14.19 -6.73
CA GLN A 37 -8.24 15.53 -6.23
C GLN A 37 -7.93 15.46 -4.73
N PHE A 38 -6.84 16.09 -4.31
CA PHE A 38 -6.55 16.31 -2.90
C PHE A 38 -7.43 17.43 -2.34
N VAL A 39 -8.11 17.18 -1.23
CA VAL A 39 -9.03 18.16 -0.63
C VAL A 39 -8.33 19.02 0.41
N GLU A 40 -7.43 18.43 1.21
CA GLU A 40 -6.79 19.11 2.35
C GLU A 40 -5.77 20.16 1.92
N GLN A 41 -4.93 19.84 0.93
CA GLN A 41 -3.88 20.74 0.48
C GLN A 41 -4.38 21.66 -0.64
N LYS A 42 -4.35 22.97 -0.40
CA LYS A 42 -4.75 23.99 -1.37
C LYS A 42 -3.67 25.04 -1.53
N TYR A 43 -3.26 25.24 -2.79
CA TYR A 43 -2.33 26.33 -3.11
C TYR A 43 -3.05 27.69 -3.01
N PRO A 44 -2.47 28.69 -2.39
CA PRO A 44 -3.11 30.02 -2.19
C PRO A 44 -3.03 30.89 -3.45
N ALA A 45 -3.54 30.41 -4.60
CA ALA A 45 -3.42 31.10 -5.90
C ALA A 45 -4.04 32.51 -5.91
N ASN A 46 -5.13 32.73 -5.15
CA ASN A 46 -5.88 33.97 -5.14
C ASN A 46 -6.10 34.46 -3.68
N ASP A 47 -5.15 34.24 -2.79
CA ASP A 47 -5.26 34.66 -1.40
C ASP A 47 -4.87 36.14 -1.25
N THR A 48 -5.86 37.02 -1.34
CA THR A 48 -5.71 38.46 -1.16
C THR A 48 -5.92 38.92 0.28
N VAL A 49 -6.27 37.98 1.18
CA VAL A 49 -6.67 38.32 2.58
C VAL A 49 -5.53 38.03 3.55
N SER A 50 -4.65 37.11 3.28
CA SER A 50 -3.54 36.73 4.15
C SER A 50 -2.45 37.81 4.17
N SER A 51 -1.84 38.04 5.34
CA SER A 51 -0.61 38.84 5.41
C SER A 51 0.51 38.21 4.57
N PRO A 52 1.51 38.99 4.11
CA PRO A 52 2.63 38.47 3.31
C PRO A 52 3.35 37.29 4.00
N GLU A 53 3.56 37.36 5.31
CA GLU A 53 4.19 36.32 6.10
C GLU A 53 3.34 35.00 6.12
N ARG A 54 2.03 35.15 6.35
CA ARG A 54 1.09 34.04 6.36
C ARG A 54 0.98 33.39 4.97
N LEU A 55 0.97 34.21 3.92
CA LEU A 55 0.97 33.77 2.54
C LEU A 55 2.26 32.95 2.22
N ALA A 56 3.42 33.51 2.59
CA ALA A 56 4.70 32.82 2.40
C ALA A 56 4.75 31.47 3.13
N LYS A 57 4.21 31.39 4.36
CA LYS A 57 4.12 30.13 5.10
C LYS A 57 3.22 29.10 4.40
N LYS A 58 2.07 29.53 3.86
CA LYS A 58 1.17 28.67 3.08
C LYS A 58 1.84 28.16 1.80
N ILE A 59 2.52 29.03 1.06
CA ILE A 59 3.25 28.65 -0.16
C ILE A 59 4.33 27.61 0.17
N LYS A 60 5.15 27.86 1.20
CA LYS A 60 6.20 26.91 1.62
C LYS A 60 5.63 25.53 2.00
N ALA A 61 4.48 25.49 2.67
CA ALA A 61 3.80 24.24 2.98
C ALA A 61 3.35 23.50 1.70
N CYS A 62 2.85 24.23 0.71
CA CYS A 62 2.48 23.65 -0.59
C CYS A 62 3.70 23.12 -1.36
N GLU A 63 4.80 23.87 -1.38
CA GLU A 63 6.06 23.44 -2.02
C GLU A 63 6.60 22.16 -1.37
N ARG A 64 6.57 22.06 -0.04
CA ARG A 64 6.95 20.84 0.69
C ARG A 64 6.04 19.66 0.32
N PHE A 65 4.74 19.88 0.29
CA PHE A 65 3.78 18.87 -0.13
C PHE A 65 4.06 18.38 -1.57
N GLU A 66 4.28 19.33 -2.51
CA GLU A 66 4.61 18.98 -3.90
C GLU A 66 5.90 18.17 -4.00
N GLN A 67 6.94 18.56 -3.29
CA GLN A 67 8.23 17.86 -3.28
C GLN A 67 8.08 16.43 -2.74
N ARG A 68 7.40 16.28 -1.58
CA ARG A 68 7.13 14.96 -0.98
C ARG A 68 6.33 14.05 -1.92
N LYS A 69 5.24 14.56 -2.50
CA LYS A 69 4.40 13.76 -3.41
C LYS A 69 5.12 13.40 -4.71
N LYS A 70 5.91 14.31 -5.28
CA LYS A 70 6.73 14.00 -6.46
C LYS A 70 7.77 12.92 -6.17
N ALA A 71 8.50 13.02 -5.06
CA ALA A 71 9.48 12.02 -4.66
C ALA A 71 8.82 10.65 -4.42
N LEU A 72 7.67 10.62 -3.72
CA LEU A 72 6.90 9.41 -3.45
C LEU A 72 6.44 8.73 -4.74
N TYR A 73 5.83 9.49 -5.66
CA TYR A 73 5.30 8.92 -6.92
C TYR A 73 6.41 8.53 -7.89
N GLN A 74 7.53 9.22 -7.87
CA GLN A 74 8.72 8.79 -8.62
C GLN A 74 9.20 7.43 -8.10
N MET A 75 9.38 7.30 -6.78
CA MET A 75 9.82 6.07 -6.15
C MET A 75 8.82 4.92 -6.36
N LEU A 76 7.52 5.20 -6.27
CA LEU A 76 6.45 4.26 -6.61
C LEU A 76 6.59 3.74 -8.03
N ASN A 77 6.75 4.65 -9.01
CA ASN A 77 6.82 4.29 -10.42
C ASN A 77 8.10 3.53 -10.79
N GLU A 78 9.22 3.84 -10.13
CA GLU A 78 10.50 3.15 -10.32
C GLU A 78 10.52 1.74 -9.73
N ASN A 79 9.80 1.52 -8.62
CA ASN A 79 9.78 0.23 -7.92
C ASN A 79 8.51 -0.60 -8.15
N SER A 80 7.51 -0.07 -8.83
CA SER A 80 6.30 -0.84 -9.16
C SER A 80 6.63 -1.90 -10.22
N ASP A 81 6.52 -3.16 -9.83
CA ASP A 81 6.72 -4.35 -10.65
C ASP A 81 5.42 -4.88 -11.30
N GLY A 82 4.39 -4.03 -11.37
CA GLY A 82 3.05 -4.38 -11.87
C GLY A 82 2.03 -4.70 -10.79
N ASN A 83 2.45 -4.95 -9.54
CA ASN A 83 1.53 -5.24 -8.42
C ASN A 83 1.10 -3.99 -7.64
N ALA A 84 1.62 -2.82 -7.98
CA ALA A 84 1.15 -1.52 -7.50
C ALA A 84 0.68 -0.65 -8.66
N VAL A 85 -0.27 0.24 -8.40
CA VAL A 85 -0.71 1.22 -9.41
C VAL A 85 0.40 2.22 -9.69
N ARG A 86 0.48 2.71 -10.93
CA ARG A 86 1.42 3.77 -11.32
C ARG A 86 0.69 5.11 -11.39
N VAL A 87 1.32 6.15 -10.84
CA VAL A 87 0.84 7.52 -10.99
C VAL A 87 1.40 8.09 -12.30
N GLU A 88 0.50 8.38 -13.23
CA GLU A 88 0.87 8.92 -14.56
C GLU A 88 1.24 10.40 -14.48
N GLU A 89 0.43 11.18 -13.76
CA GLU A 89 0.69 12.61 -13.56
C GLU A 89 0.28 13.04 -12.15
N PHE A 90 1.11 13.85 -11.52
CA PHE A 90 0.76 14.70 -10.37
C PHE A 90 0.80 16.15 -10.84
N PHE A 91 -0.30 16.86 -10.75
CA PHE A 91 -0.45 18.19 -11.31
C PHE A 91 -1.33 19.11 -10.48
N ARG A 92 -1.23 20.39 -10.72
CA ARG A 92 -2.04 21.42 -10.07
C ARG A 92 -2.82 22.23 -11.11
N ILE A 93 -4.07 22.50 -10.81
CA ILE A 93 -4.91 23.43 -11.55
C ILE A 93 -5.41 24.46 -10.54
N GLU A 94 -5.07 25.73 -10.72
CA GLU A 94 -5.35 26.81 -9.79
C GLU A 94 -4.88 26.48 -8.35
N SER A 95 -5.81 26.33 -7.41
CA SER A 95 -5.52 26.03 -6.01
C SER A 95 -5.55 24.53 -5.68
N LYS A 96 -5.94 23.65 -6.61
CA LYS A 96 -6.22 22.25 -6.35
C LYS A 96 -5.14 21.34 -6.93
N TYR A 97 -4.79 20.28 -6.19
CA TYR A 97 -3.84 19.26 -6.61
C TYR A 97 -4.57 17.99 -7.06
N TYR A 98 -4.01 17.32 -8.05
CA TYR A 98 -4.59 16.13 -8.66
C TYR A 98 -3.53 15.09 -8.94
N ILE A 99 -3.94 13.82 -8.93
CA ILE A 99 -3.21 12.72 -9.54
C ILE A 99 -4.08 12.05 -10.58
N SER A 100 -3.41 11.44 -11.56
CA SER A 100 -4.07 10.56 -12.53
C SER A 100 -3.36 9.22 -12.61
N MET A 101 -4.13 8.17 -12.76
CA MET A 101 -3.69 6.79 -12.90
C MET A 101 -4.47 6.13 -14.03
N ARG A 102 -3.93 5.10 -14.68
CA ARG A 102 -4.71 4.31 -15.63
C ARG A 102 -5.88 3.66 -14.92
N LYS A 103 -7.07 3.74 -15.55
CA LYS A 103 -8.23 3.02 -15.05
C LYS A 103 -7.93 1.52 -15.01
N ILE A 104 -8.25 0.86 -13.91
CA ILE A 104 -8.13 -0.58 -13.71
C ILE A 104 -9.53 -1.18 -13.70
N GLU A 105 -9.74 -2.27 -14.42
CA GLU A 105 -10.95 -3.07 -14.34
C GLU A 105 -10.79 -4.08 -13.19
N SER A 106 -11.61 -3.92 -12.13
CA SER A 106 -11.52 -4.76 -10.93
C SER A 106 -12.69 -5.75 -10.84
N LEU A 107 -12.49 -6.81 -10.06
CA LEU A 107 -13.53 -7.81 -9.76
C LEU A 107 -14.54 -7.32 -8.71
N HIS A 108 -14.31 -6.14 -8.11
CA HIS A 108 -15.13 -5.60 -7.01
C HIS A 108 -15.29 -6.53 -5.81
N TRP A 109 -14.27 -7.36 -5.52
CA TRP A 109 -14.25 -8.24 -4.37
C TRP A 109 -13.92 -7.45 -3.10
N ASP A 110 -14.60 -7.82 -2.00
CA ASP A 110 -14.20 -7.44 -0.66
C ASP A 110 -13.43 -8.58 0.04
N PHE A 111 -13.06 -8.37 1.30
CA PHE A 111 -12.35 -9.38 2.07
C PHE A 111 -13.19 -10.66 2.29
N THR A 112 -14.54 -10.55 2.31
CA THR A 112 -15.41 -11.71 2.48
C THR A 112 -15.47 -12.57 1.22
N ASP A 113 -15.31 -11.97 0.04
CA ASP A 113 -15.21 -12.72 -1.22
C ASP A 113 -13.88 -13.46 -1.31
N VAL A 114 -12.80 -12.82 -0.85
CA VAL A 114 -11.47 -13.46 -0.76
C VAL A 114 -11.51 -14.63 0.22
N ALA A 115 -12.12 -14.46 1.39
CA ALA A 115 -12.19 -15.50 2.42
C ALA A 115 -13.01 -16.74 2.01
N LYS A 116 -13.86 -16.64 0.98
CA LYS A 116 -14.59 -17.78 0.39
C LYS A 116 -13.74 -18.62 -0.57
N LEU A 117 -12.57 -18.12 -0.99
CA LEU A 117 -11.70 -18.83 -1.91
C LEU A 117 -11.04 -20.06 -1.23
N PRO A 118 -10.61 -21.05 -2.01
CA PRO A 118 -9.75 -22.09 -1.48
C PRO A 118 -8.48 -21.52 -0.83
N SER A 119 -8.04 -22.08 0.30
CA SER A 119 -6.88 -21.60 1.07
C SER A 119 -5.61 -21.42 0.22
N GLY A 120 -5.38 -22.28 -0.78
CA GLY A 120 -4.26 -22.13 -1.71
C GLY A 120 -4.36 -20.90 -2.60
N GLU A 121 -5.58 -20.47 -2.99
CA GLU A 121 -5.81 -19.25 -3.75
C GLU A 121 -5.60 -18.01 -2.86
N ILE A 122 -6.12 -18.04 -1.62
CA ILE A 122 -5.89 -16.95 -0.65
C ILE A 122 -4.39 -16.78 -0.45
N ARG A 123 -3.66 -17.89 -0.17
CA ARG A 123 -2.20 -17.89 0.00
C ARG A 123 -1.49 -17.26 -1.21
N ARG A 124 -1.91 -17.62 -2.42
CA ARG A 124 -1.33 -17.09 -3.67
C ARG A 124 -1.57 -15.58 -3.80
N LEU A 125 -2.79 -15.10 -3.53
CA LEU A 125 -3.12 -13.68 -3.56
C LEU A 125 -2.33 -12.89 -2.49
N CYS A 126 -2.24 -13.41 -1.26
CA CYS A 126 -1.40 -12.83 -0.21
C CYS A 126 0.08 -12.75 -0.63
N ALA A 127 0.60 -13.79 -1.33
CA ALA A 127 1.96 -13.76 -1.85
C ALA A 127 2.14 -12.66 -2.91
N ILE A 128 1.19 -12.47 -3.82
CA ILE A 128 1.23 -11.39 -4.82
C ILE A 128 1.26 -10.02 -4.15
N ILE A 129 0.43 -9.80 -3.13
CA ILE A 129 0.38 -8.55 -2.37
C ILE A 129 1.71 -8.33 -1.63
N ALA A 130 2.21 -9.34 -0.93
CA ALA A 130 3.50 -9.27 -0.23
C ALA A 130 4.66 -8.95 -1.18
N HIS A 131 4.67 -9.50 -2.40
CA HIS A 131 5.66 -9.19 -3.43
C HIS A 131 5.55 -7.73 -3.89
N GLY A 132 4.33 -7.23 -4.10
CA GLY A 132 4.10 -5.81 -4.44
C GLY A 132 4.64 -4.89 -3.35
N VAL A 133 4.35 -5.17 -2.06
CA VAL A 133 4.88 -4.41 -0.93
C VAL A 133 6.41 -4.54 -0.84
N ALA A 134 6.98 -5.73 -1.08
CA ALA A 134 8.42 -5.90 -1.10
C ALA A 134 9.12 -5.04 -2.17
N SER A 135 8.46 -4.86 -3.32
CA SER A 135 8.98 -3.98 -4.38
C SER A 135 8.95 -2.51 -3.96
N LEU A 136 7.91 -2.05 -3.25
CA LEU A 136 7.85 -0.69 -2.67
C LEU A 136 8.95 -0.49 -1.61
N HIS A 137 9.13 -1.46 -0.73
CA HIS A 137 10.11 -1.42 0.36
C HIS A 137 11.57 -1.38 -0.14
N LYS A 138 11.88 -1.85 -1.36
CA LYS A 138 13.19 -1.63 -2.00
C LYS A 138 13.51 -0.14 -2.14
N GLY A 139 12.49 0.68 -2.44
CA GLY A 139 12.58 2.14 -2.47
C GLY A 139 12.41 2.81 -1.11
N ARG A 140 12.39 2.05 -0.01
CA ARG A 140 12.11 2.54 1.34
C ARG A 140 10.80 3.34 1.42
N MET A 141 9.82 2.94 0.62
CA MET A 141 8.50 3.54 0.55
C MET A 141 7.53 2.77 1.44
N ILE A 142 6.88 3.47 2.36
CA ILE A 142 5.84 2.97 3.25
C ILE A 142 4.48 3.34 2.65
N HIS A 143 3.57 2.39 2.57
CA HIS A 143 2.21 2.62 2.11
C HIS A 143 1.36 3.33 3.18
N ALA A 144 1.50 2.92 4.42
CA ALA A 144 0.87 3.45 5.64
C ALA A 144 -0.67 3.33 5.74
N ASP A 145 -1.37 2.81 4.71
CA ASP A 145 -2.83 2.57 4.72
C ASP A 145 -3.18 1.27 3.98
N LEU A 146 -2.43 0.18 4.24
CA LEU A 146 -2.75 -1.15 3.68
C LEU A 146 -3.99 -1.72 4.36
N LYS A 147 -5.04 -1.94 3.56
CA LYS A 147 -6.35 -2.49 3.98
C LYS A 147 -7.06 -3.11 2.77
N PRO A 148 -8.18 -3.85 2.97
CA PRO A 148 -8.90 -4.46 1.84
C PRO A 148 -9.28 -3.49 0.72
N ASP A 149 -9.75 -2.29 1.05
CA ASP A 149 -10.17 -1.29 0.07
C ASP A 149 -9.02 -0.79 -0.81
N ASN A 150 -7.78 -0.90 -0.35
CA ASN A 150 -6.58 -0.49 -1.06
C ASN A 150 -5.90 -1.64 -1.82
N VAL A 151 -6.61 -2.78 -1.97
CA VAL A 151 -6.18 -3.92 -2.80
C VAL A 151 -7.27 -4.25 -3.81
N LEU A 152 -6.99 -4.02 -5.08
CA LEU A 152 -7.90 -4.41 -6.17
C LEU A 152 -7.55 -5.80 -6.69
N PHE A 153 -8.56 -6.63 -6.86
CA PHE A 153 -8.46 -7.93 -7.52
C PHE A 153 -8.92 -7.80 -8.97
N MET A 154 -8.18 -8.44 -9.88
CA MET A 154 -8.45 -8.39 -11.32
C MET A 154 -8.10 -9.70 -12.00
N LYS A 155 -8.64 -9.94 -13.20
CA LYS A 155 -8.22 -11.06 -14.05
C LYS A 155 -7.06 -10.64 -14.94
N THR A 156 -6.08 -11.51 -15.07
CA THR A 156 -5.07 -11.42 -16.13
C THR A 156 -5.64 -11.92 -17.46
N ASP A 157 -4.99 -11.61 -18.57
CA ASP A 157 -5.39 -12.10 -19.90
C ASP A 157 -5.41 -13.64 -19.97
N ALA A 158 -4.59 -14.32 -19.17
CA ALA A 158 -4.59 -15.77 -19.02
C ALA A 158 -5.70 -16.30 -18.08
N GLY A 159 -6.60 -15.43 -17.58
CA GLY A 159 -7.73 -15.81 -16.74
C GLY A 159 -7.42 -15.99 -15.25
N TYR A 160 -6.17 -15.86 -14.82
CA TYR A 160 -5.79 -15.96 -13.41
C TYR A 160 -6.20 -14.70 -12.65
N THR A 161 -6.63 -14.86 -11.39
CA THR A 161 -6.86 -13.72 -10.51
C THR A 161 -5.51 -13.17 -10.02
N THR A 162 -5.35 -11.86 -10.03
CA THR A 162 -4.18 -11.16 -9.48
C THR A 162 -4.64 -10.02 -8.59
N ALA A 163 -3.71 -9.39 -7.87
CA ALA A 163 -3.98 -8.25 -7.00
C ALA A 163 -3.11 -7.05 -7.38
N LYS A 164 -3.63 -5.86 -7.15
CA LYS A 164 -2.91 -4.60 -7.33
C LYS A 164 -3.14 -3.67 -6.14
N ILE A 165 -2.06 -3.18 -5.56
CA ILE A 165 -2.08 -2.20 -4.47
C ILE A 165 -2.35 -0.82 -5.06
N ILE A 166 -3.27 -0.08 -4.43
CA ILE A 166 -3.71 1.25 -4.84
C ILE A 166 -3.67 2.22 -3.65
N ASP A 167 -3.88 3.50 -3.91
CA ASP A 167 -4.05 4.57 -2.93
C ASP A 167 -2.84 4.84 -2.02
N PHE A 168 -1.88 5.58 -2.57
CA PHE A 168 -0.64 5.97 -1.88
C PHE A 168 -0.71 7.36 -1.24
N ASP A 169 -1.91 7.86 -0.94
CA ASP A 169 -2.05 9.21 -0.40
C ASP A 169 -1.46 9.37 0.99
N SER A 170 -1.59 8.35 1.82
CA SER A 170 -1.00 8.29 3.17
C SER A 170 0.49 7.90 3.15
N GLY A 171 0.99 7.43 2.01
CA GLY A 171 2.36 6.93 1.88
C GLY A 171 3.42 8.02 2.04
N PHE A 172 4.58 7.57 2.52
CA PHE A 172 5.78 8.40 2.69
C PHE A 172 7.06 7.58 2.52
N LEU A 173 8.18 8.26 2.37
CA LEU A 173 9.49 7.61 2.36
C LEU A 173 10.02 7.50 3.79
N GLU A 174 10.61 6.38 4.16
CA GLU A 174 11.27 6.17 5.46
C GLU A 174 12.31 7.25 5.78
N THR A 175 12.90 7.84 4.73
CA THR A 175 13.87 8.94 4.85
C THR A 175 13.25 10.31 5.07
N ASP A 176 11.93 10.43 4.90
CA ASP A 176 11.18 11.68 5.11
C ASP A 176 9.79 11.37 5.73
N PRO A 177 9.76 10.79 6.95
CA PRO A 177 8.53 10.44 7.65
C PRO A 177 7.74 11.70 8.03
N PRO A 178 6.46 11.57 8.41
CA PRO A 178 5.70 12.65 9.02
C PRO A 178 6.45 13.25 10.21
N GLY A 179 6.57 14.58 10.21
CA GLY A 179 7.30 15.30 11.26
C GLY A 179 6.45 15.53 12.51
N PRO A 180 7.04 16.10 13.59
CA PRO A 180 6.30 16.47 14.79
C PRO A 180 5.09 17.34 14.46
N GLY A 181 3.90 16.91 14.88
CA GLY A 181 2.64 17.61 14.60
C GLY A 181 2.02 17.31 13.22
N GLU A 182 2.63 16.46 12.40
CA GLU A 182 2.03 15.88 11.22
C GLU A 182 1.38 14.55 11.62
N THR A 183 0.12 14.34 11.25
CA THR A 183 -0.63 13.13 11.61
C THR A 183 -0.40 12.05 10.57
N ILE A 184 -0.14 10.81 11.02
CA ILE A 184 -0.25 9.64 10.16
C ILE A 184 -1.74 9.47 9.84
N VAL A 185 -2.06 9.40 8.55
CA VAL A 185 -3.44 9.21 8.06
C VAL A 185 -3.58 7.76 7.59
N GLY A 186 -4.67 7.12 7.94
CA GLY A 186 -4.97 5.74 7.55
C GLY A 186 -6.13 5.16 8.36
N ASP A 187 -6.40 3.88 8.17
CA ASP A 187 -7.44 3.16 8.88
C ASP A 187 -6.89 2.54 10.19
N PHE A 188 -7.42 2.98 11.33
CA PHE A 188 -6.98 2.54 12.65
C PHE A 188 -7.05 1.03 12.88
N HIS A 189 -7.91 0.30 12.17
CA HIS A 189 -7.97 -1.17 12.25
C HIS A 189 -6.69 -1.85 11.78
N TYR A 190 -5.92 -1.20 10.88
CA TYR A 190 -4.70 -1.74 10.30
C TYR A 190 -3.43 -1.02 10.77
N PHE A 191 -3.56 -0.02 11.65
CA PHE A 191 -2.40 0.70 12.17
C PHE A 191 -1.48 -0.23 12.96
N SER A 192 -0.18 -0.05 12.74
CA SER A 192 0.83 -0.70 13.55
C SER A 192 0.96 -0.08 14.93
N PRO A 193 1.53 -0.79 15.93
CA PRO A 193 1.78 -0.24 17.25
C PRO A 193 2.57 1.07 17.23
N GLU A 194 3.61 1.16 16.39
CA GLU A 194 4.43 2.36 16.24
C GLU A 194 3.66 3.52 15.60
N ALA A 195 2.71 3.26 14.69
CA ALA A 195 1.83 4.30 14.18
C ALA A 195 0.92 4.86 15.29
N CYS A 196 0.34 4.00 16.14
CA CYS A 196 -0.47 4.40 17.27
C CYS A 196 0.36 5.25 18.27
N ARG A 197 1.56 4.80 18.64
CA ARG A 197 2.46 5.52 19.55
C ARG A 197 2.85 6.88 19.01
N SER A 198 3.15 6.96 17.70
CA SER A 198 3.45 8.25 17.04
C SER A 198 2.28 9.24 17.14
N ILE A 199 1.04 8.76 16.97
CA ILE A 199 -0.17 9.59 17.10
C ILE A 199 -0.36 10.03 18.56
N TRP A 200 0.03 9.22 19.54
CA TRP A 200 0.01 9.60 20.96
C TRP A 200 1.13 10.57 21.35
N GLY A 201 2.01 10.91 20.39
CA GLY A 201 3.09 11.88 20.59
C GLY A 201 4.38 11.26 21.10
N GLU A 202 4.51 9.94 21.08
CA GLU A 202 5.76 9.26 21.39
C GLU A 202 6.75 9.41 20.24
N GLU A 203 8.03 9.54 20.58
CA GLU A 203 9.10 9.53 19.59
C GLU A 203 9.42 8.09 19.21
N VAL A 204 9.01 7.68 18.02
CA VAL A 204 9.17 6.32 17.50
C VAL A 204 9.67 6.35 16.06
N GLU A 205 10.43 5.34 15.68
CA GLU A 205 10.89 5.18 14.32
C GLU A 205 9.77 4.56 13.45
N LEU A 206 9.42 5.25 12.35
CA LEU A 206 8.43 4.80 11.38
C LEU A 206 9.15 4.17 10.20
N THR A 207 9.05 2.85 10.07
CA THR A 207 9.76 2.06 9.07
C THR A 207 8.79 1.23 8.19
N CYS A 208 9.32 0.63 7.15
CA CYS A 208 8.59 -0.34 6.32
C CYS A 208 7.94 -1.49 7.11
N LYS A 209 8.34 -1.69 8.38
CA LYS A 209 7.72 -2.69 9.26
C LYS A 209 6.29 -2.34 9.68
N MET A 210 5.87 -1.08 9.53
CA MET A 210 4.46 -0.69 9.68
C MET A 210 3.56 -1.45 8.70
N ASP A 211 3.95 -1.48 7.43
CA ASP A 211 3.19 -2.19 6.39
C ASP A 211 3.14 -3.71 6.64
N ILE A 212 4.16 -4.28 7.29
CA ILE A 212 4.17 -5.72 7.63
C ILE A 212 3.11 -6.04 8.68
N PHE A 213 2.94 -5.18 9.67
CA PHE A 213 1.87 -5.34 10.65
C PHE A 213 0.49 -5.23 9.97
N ALA A 214 0.28 -4.20 9.16
CA ALA A 214 -0.95 -4.01 8.40
C ALA A 214 -1.27 -5.21 7.49
N LEU A 215 -0.25 -5.77 6.79
CA LEU A 215 -0.40 -7.02 6.03
C LEU A 215 -0.77 -8.20 6.93
N GLY A 216 -0.26 -8.28 8.16
CA GLY A 216 -0.61 -9.32 9.13
C GLY A 216 -2.10 -9.29 9.46
N VAL A 217 -2.64 -8.10 9.75
CA VAL A 217 -4.09 -7.89 9.99
C VAL A 217 -4.90 -8.23 8.74
N LEU A 218 -4.49 -7.71 7.58
CA LEU A 218 -5.17 -7.92 6.29
C LEU A 218 -5.20 -9.42 5.90
N PHE A 219 -4.09 -10.13 6.04
CA PHE A 219 -4.02 -11.54 5.68
C PHE A 219 -4.80 -12.41 6.67
N HIS A 220 -4.78 -12.08 7.98
CA HIS A 220 -5.67 -12.74 8.94
C HIS A 220 -7.12 -12.61 8.48
N GLN A 221 -7.55 -11.41 8.09
CA GLN A 221 -8.92 -11.15 7.63
C GLN A 221 -9.25 -11.89 6.31
N TYR A 222 -8.31 -11.98 5.37
CA TYR A 222 -8.51 -12.74 4.13
C TYR A 222 -8.67 -14.25 4.36
N PHE A 223 -8.00 -14.81 5.37
CA PHE A 223 -8.11 -16.23 5.68
C PHE A 223 -9.31 -16.56 6.56
N THR A 224 -9.83 -15.62 7.38
CA THR A 224 -10.82 -15.91 8.45
C THR A 224 -12.10 -15.11 8.32
N SER A 225 -12.15 -14.04 7.53
CA SER A 225 -13.17 -12.97 7.53
C SER A 225 -13.19 -12.12 8.81
N GLU A 226 -12.24 -12.31 9.73
CA GLU A 226 -12.20 -11.66 11.03
C GLU A 226 -10.86 -10.94 11.23
N LEU A 227 -10.86 -9.87 12.02
CA LEU A 227 -9.64 -9.25 12.50
C LEU A 227 -8.95 -10.13 13.56
N PRO A 228 -7.63 -10.00 13.81
CA PRO A 228 -6.97 -10.64 14.93
C PRO A 228 -7.65 -10.26 16.25
N GLY A 229 -7.82 -11.23 17.17
CA GLY A 229 -8.49 -11.00 18.45
C GLY A 229 -7.62 -10.20 19.43
N PHE A 230 -8.26 -9.35 20.23
CA PHE A 230 -7.66 -8.58 21.32
C PHE A 230 -8.72 -8.26 22.38
N ASN A 231 -8.31 -7.72 23.54
CA ASN A 231 -9.23 -7.32 24.61
C ASN A 231 -9.97 -6.02 24.24
N THR A 232 -11.23 -6.14 23.85
CA THR A 232 -12.07 -5.01 23.41
C THR A 232 -12.52 -4.10 24.55
N ASP A 233 -12.35 -4.52 25.81
CA ASP A 233 -12.65 -3.67 26.98
C ASP A 233 -11.55 -2.62 27.22
N GLU A 234 -10.33 -2.88 26.73
CA GLU A 234 -9.16 -2.01 26.92
C GLU A 234 -8.72 -1.27 25.69
N SER A 235 -9.05 -1.77 24.50
CA SER A 235 -8.62 -1.19 23.22
C SER A 235 -9.73 -1.27 22.17
N THR A 236 -9.76 -0.27 21.29
CA THR A 236 -10.74 -0.21 20.19
C THR A 236 -10.18 -0.88 18.92
N TYR A 237 -8.86 -0.87 18.74
CA TYR A 237 -8.20 -1.36 17.55
C TYR A 237 -7.04 -2.29 17.88
N SER A 238 -6.75 -3.23 16.98
CA SER A 238 -5.66 -4.20 17.15
C SER A 238 -4.28 -3.54 17.30
N GLY A 239 -3.98 -2.49 16.54
CA GLY A 239 -2.74 -1.74 16.68
C GLY A 239 -2.60 -1.02 18.01
N GLU A 240 -3.71 -0.52 18.55
CA GLU A 240 -3.76 0.07 19.89
C GLU A 240 -3.48 -0.97 20.99
N ALA A 241 -4.14 -2.13 20.92
CA ALA A 241 -3.91 -3.24 21.84
C ALA A 241 -2.44 -3.67 21.83
N ALA A 242 -1.88 -3.85 20.63
CA ALA A 242 -0.47 -4.19 20.45
C ALA A 242 0.48 -3.09 20.97
N ALA A 243 0.13 -1.79 20.79
CA ALA A 243 0.91 -0.66 21.33
C ALA A 243 0.94 -0.62 22.86
N LYS A 244 -0.14 -1.09 23.50
CA LYS A 244 -0.24 -1.28 24.95
C LYS A 244 0.46 -2.56 25.46
N GLY A 245 1.04 -3.37 24.54
CA GLY A 245 1.80 -4.58 24.88
C GLY A 245 0.99 -5.88 24.81
N GLU A 246 -0.27 -5.84 24.35
CA GLU A 246 -1.06 -7.04 24.17
C GLU A 246 -0.57 -7.86 22.97
N VAL A 247 -0.55 -9.18 23.09
CA VAL A 247 -0.27 -10.11 22.01
C VAL A 247 -1.59 -10.45 21.32
N LEU A 248 -1.69 -10.10 20.03
CA LEU A 248 -2.91 -10.34 19.26
C LEU A 248 -3.16 -11.85 19.04
N ALA A 249 -4.41 -12.27 19.23
CA ALA A 249 -4.81 -13.64 19.03
C ALA A 249 -5.01 -13.95 17.53
N VAL A 250 -4.20 -14.85 17.00
CA VAL A 250 -4.33 -15.38 15.64
C VAL A 250 -5.18 -16.65 15.69
N SER A 251 -6.15 -16.78 14.79
CA SER A 251 -7.12 -17.87 14.77
C SER A 251 -6.46 -19.26 14.70
N ASP A 252 -6.90 -20.18 15.57
CA ASP A 252 -6.43 -21.57 15.62
C ASP A 252 -6.92 -22.41 14.41
N LYS A 253 -7.90 -21.91 13.66
CA LYS A 253 -8.44 -22.59 12.46
C LYS A 253 -7.48 -22.48 11.24
N LEU A 254 -6.47 -21.62 11.33
CA LEU A 254 -5.50 -21.43 10.26
C LEU A 254 -4.50 -22.59 10.17
N PRO A 255 -3.99 -22.90 8.96
CA PRO A 255 -2.85 -23.79 8.80
C PRO A 255 -1.66 -23.32 9.68
N ASN A 256 -0.93 -24.27 10.28
CA ASN A 256 0.13 -23.94 11.23
C ASN A 256 1.18 -22.97 10.67
N ASP A 257 1.61 -23.16 9.43
CA ASP A 257 2.61 -22.31 8.77
C ASP A 257 2.09 -20.88 8.55
N ILE A 258 0.81 -20.71 8.19
CA ILE A 258 0.17 -19.40 8.07
C ILE A 258 0.02 -18.75 9.45
N ARG A 259 -0.41 -19.51 10.45
CA ARG A 259 -0.57 -19.01 11.81
C ARG A 259 0.75 -18.48 12.40
N GLU A 260 1.82 -19.23 12.25
CA GLU A 260 3.14 -18.80 12.75
C GLU A 260 3.68 -17.59 11.97
N LEU A 261 3.47 -17.53 10.65
CA LEU A 261 3.82 -16.35 9.86
C LEU A 261 3.06 -15.11 10.34
N LEU A 262 1.73 -15.21 10.54
CA LEU A 262 0.92 -14.10 10.99
C LEU A 262 1.32 -13.63 12.40
N LYS A 263 1.65 -14.53 13.33
CA LYS A 263 2.19 -14.16 14.65
C LYS A 263 3.48 -13.35 14.54
N GLN A 264 4.39 -13.72 13.62
CA GLN A 264 5.61 -12.95 13.39
C GLN A 264 5.30 -11.57 12.80
N MET A 265 4.38 -11.49 11.81
CA MET A 265 3.99 -10.22 11.19
C MET A 265 3.31 -9.27 12.18
N LEU A 266 2.55 -9.80 13.14
CA LEU A 266 1.81 -9.06 14.17
C LEU A 266 2.62 -8.83 15.45
N ASN A 267 3.93 -9.06 15.44
CA ASN A 267 4.77 -8.81 16.61
C ASN A 267 4.74 -7.32 17.01
N ASN A 268 4.66 -7.06 18.32
CA ASN A 268 4.64 -5.70 18.86
C ASN A 268 5.96 -4.96 18.60
N ASP A 269 7.09 -5.69 18.60
CA ASP A 269 8.40 -5.18 18.24
C ASP A 269 8.59 -5.23 16.72
N PRO A 270 8.69 -4.08 16.01
CA PRO A 270 8.85 -4.05 14.56
C PRO A 270 10.13 -4.75 14.08
N THR A 271 11.17 -4.80 14.91
CA THR A 271 12.45 -5.46 14.55
C THR A 271 12.31 -6.97 14.41
N GLN A 272 11.35 -7.57 15.10
CA GLN A 272 11.06 -9.01 15.08
C GLN A 272 10.12 -9.40 13.91
N ARG A 273 9.52 -8.44 13.22
CA ARG A 273 8.68 -8.73 12.07
C ARG A 273 9.54 -9.10 10.86
N PRO A 274 9.10 -10.06 10.02
CA PRO A 274 9.77 -10.37 8.76
C PRO A 274 9.77 -9.16 7.82
N THR A 275 10.61 -9.18 6.80
CA THR A 275 10.50 -8.28 5.65
C THR A 275 9.38 -8.75 4.71
N ALA A 276 8.86 -7.86 3.86
CA ALA A 276 7.83 -8.23 2.88
C ALA A 276 8.30 -9.35 1.93
N MET A 277 9.60 -9.40 1.60
CA MET A 277 10.17 -10.46 0.78
C MET A 277 10.22 -11.80 1.52
N GLU A 278 10.51 -11.82 2.82
CA GLU A 278 10.44 -13.03 3.65
C GLU A 278 9.01 -13.52 3.78
N VAL A 279 8.03 -12.62 3.94
CA VAL A 279 6.60 -12.95 3.91
C VAL A 279 6.22 -13.60 2.58
N PHE A 280 6.62 -12.99 1.46
CA PHE A 280 6.39 -13.55 0.12
C PHE A 280 6.97 -14.97 -0.02
N ASN A 281 8.22 -15.17 0.39
CA ASN A 281 8.89 -16.47 0.30
C ASN A 281 8.20 -17.53 1.18
N SER A 282 7.81 -17.17 2.40
CA SER A 282 7.08 -18.06 3.31
C SER A 282 5.72 -18.48 2.73
N LEU A 283 4.99 -17.54 2.13
CA LEU A 283 3.70 -17.84 1.48
C LEU A 283 3.86 -18.75 0.26
N ARG A 284 5.01 -18.73 -0.42
CA ARG A 284 5.33 -19.66 -1.51
C ARG A 284 5.84 -21.03 -1.05
N GLY A 285 6.02 -21.23 0.24
CA GLY A 285 6.61 -22.46 0.79
C GLY A 285 8.12 -22.54 0.58
N ILE A 286 8.78 -21.42 0.29
CA ILE A 286 10.25 -21.33 0.20
C ILE A 286 10.73 -20.95 1.61
N VAL A 287 11.16 -21.94 2.38
CA VAL A 287 11.81 -21.72 3.67
C VAL A 287 13.19 -21.11 3.41
N PRO A 288 13.55 -19.96 4.00
CA PRO A 288 14.93 -19.50 3.95
C PRO A 288 15.83 -20.58 4.56
N SER A 289 16.83 -21.05 3.83
CA SER A 289 17.86 -21.90 4.42
C SER A 289 18.61 -21.08 5.47
N VAL A 290 18.38 -21.38 6.74
CA VAL A 290 19.20 -20.88 7.84
C VAL A 290 20.58 -21.52 7.67
N THR A 291 21.49 -20.80 7.08
CA THR A 291 22.92 -21.15 7.16
C THR A 291 23.41 -20.75 8.54
N PRO A 292 23.83 -21.71 9.40
CA PRO A 292 24.59 -21.35 10.58
C PRO A 292 25.93 -20.81 10.09
N GLU A 293 26.31 -19.62 10.53
CA GLU A 293 27.64 -19.11 10.36
C GLU A 293 28.61 -20.02 11.17
N THR A 294 29.28 -20.92 10.49
CA THR A 294 30.50 -21.55 11.01
C THR A 294 31.67 -20.91 10.29
N HIS A 295 32.35 -20.02 11.00
CA HIS A 295 33.71 -19.66 10.66
C HIS A 295 34.57 -20.91 10.58
N ASN A 296 35.08 -21.23 9.41
CA ASN A 296 36.41 -21.86 9.27
C ASN A 296 36.98 -21.53 7.89
N VAL A 297 38.08 -20.80 7.97
CA VAL A 297 39.01 -20.49 6.89
C VAL A 297 39.79 -21.74 6.55
N VAL A 298 39.74 -22.20 5.30
CA VAL A 298 40.88 -22.89 4.64
C VAL A 298 40.82 -22.59 3.15
N HIS A 299 41.92 -22.03 2.64
CA HIS A 299 42.23 -21.88 1.24
C HIS A 299 42.33 -23.23 0.52
N ASN A 300 41.80 -23.31 -0.72
CA ASN A 300 42.60 -23.77 -1.88
C ASN A 300 41.85 -23.52 -3.20
N ASP A 301 42.66 -23.09 -4.18
CA ASP A 301 42.36 -22.89 -5.58
C ASP A 301 41.74 -24.09 -6.27
N ASP A 302 40.82 -23.84 -7.20
CA ASP A 302 40.86 -24.29 -8.61
C ASP A 302 39.52 -24.00 -9.30
N THR A 303 39.56 -23.19 -10.36
CA THR A 303 38.50 -23.03 -11.38
C THR A 303 38.60 -24.16 -12.43
N PRO A 304 37.56 -24.55 -13.21
CA PRO A 304 36.85 -23.64 -14.13
C PRO A 304 35.36 -23.95 -14.50
N ALA A 305 34.76 -22.90 -15.05
CA ALA A 305 33.88 -22.84 -16.23
C ALA A 305 32.40 -23.30 -16.22
N HIS A 306 31.57 -22.31 -16.53
CA HIS A 306 30.37 -22.26 -17.38
C HIS A 306 29.17 -23.18 -17.08
N ASP A 307 28.01 -22.55 -16.78
CA ASP A 307 26.88 -22.53 -17.71
C ASP A 307 25.82 -21.48 -17.29
N ASP A 308 25.51 -20.61 -18.24
CA ASP A 308 24.46 -19.59 -18.15
C ASP A 308 23.07 -20.23 -18.19
N VAL A 309 22.24 -19.98 -17.20
CA VAL A 309 20.79 -20.20 -17.29
C VAL A 309 20.08 -18.86 -17.27
N VAL A 310 19.71 -18.39 -18.46
CA VAL A 310 18.85 -17.24 -18.70
C VAL A 310 17.43 -17.59 -18.26
N VAL A 311 16.96 -16.97 -17.18
CA VAL A 311 15.55 -17.03 -16.78
C VAL A 311 14.82 -15.86 -17.45
N HIS A 312 14.06 -16.17 -18.49
CA HIS A 312 13.14 -15.22 -19.12
C HIS A 312 11.96 -14.93 -18.20
N SER A 313 11.81 -13.67 -17.79
CA SER A 313 10.58 -13.14 -17.23
C SER A 313 9.62 -12.79 -18.38
N PRO A 314 8.35 -13.19 -18.33
CA PRO A 314 7.39 -12.79 -19.35
C PRO A 314 6.99 -11.32 -19.17
N VAL A 315 7.23 -10.53 -20.19
CA VAL A 315 6.67 -9.17 -20.37
C VAL A 315 5.21 -9.35 -20.77
N ILE A 316 4.29 -8.80 -19.99
CA ILE A 316 2.85 -8.80 -20.32
C ILE A 316 2.49 -7.42 -20.85
N GLU A 317 2.22 -7.33 -22.15
CA GLU A 317 1.59 -6.18 -22.80
C GLU A 317 0.08 -6.16 -22.47
N ALA A 318 -0.44 -4.97 -22.15
CA ALA A 318 -1.85 -4.79 -21.80
C ALA A 318 -2.71 -4.63 -23.05
N SER A 319 -3.69 -5.49 -23.26
CA SER A 319 -4.77 -5.32 -24.23
C SER A 319 -6.05 -4.85 -23.56
N THR A 320 -6.78 -4.00 -24.27
CA THR A 320 -7.98 -3.26 -23.83
C THR A 320 -9.26 -4.00 -24.16
N THR A 321 -10.22 -4.09 -23.21
CA THR A 321 -11.65 -3.89 -23.48
C THR A 321 -12.50 -3.78 -22.21
N SER A 322 -13.37 -2.75 -22.18
CA SER A 322 -14.73 -2.61 -21.62
C SER A 322 -15.01 -2.76 -20.10
N SER A 323 -15.33 -1.60 -19.53
CA SER A 323 -16.33 -1.24 -18.49
C SER A 323 -16.36 -1.92 -17.13
N ASN A 324 -15.79 -1.26 -16.08
CA ASN A 324 -16.48 -0.93 -14.82
C ASN A 324 -15.60 -0.14 -13.82
N PRO A 325 -16.16 0.69 -12.95
CA PRO A 325 -15.41 1.66 -12.16
C PRO A 325 -14.76 1.09 -10.89
N PHE A 326 -13.74 1.79 -10.39
CA PHE A 326 -12.90 1.47 -9.25
C PHE A 326 -13.60 1.31 -7.91
N PHE A 327 -14.88 1.73 -7.79
CA PHE A 327 -15.60 1.71 -6.52
C PHE A 327 -16.93 0.97 -6.61
N ARG A 328 -17.31 0.32 -5.52
CA ARG A 328 -18.60 -0.35 -5.38
C ARG A 328 -19.73 0.66 -5.35
N PRO A 329 -20.81 0.49 -6.12
CA PRO A 329 -22.06 1.12 -5.82
C PRO A 329 -22.78 0.27 -4.77
N GLY A 330 -23.06 0.85 -3.62
CA GLY A 330 -24.02 0.31 -2.66
C GLY A 330 -23.43 -0.29 -1.43
N ASP A 331 -23.34 0.52 -0.40
CA ASP A 331 -23.82 0.22 0.93
C ASP A 331 -24.54 1.48 1.39
N LEU A 332 -25.87 1.45 1.22
CA LEU A 332 -26.82 2.26 1.96
C LEU A 332 -27.26 1.47 3.20
#